data_29141155a520b9e10e61c32b01b6d6d8
#
_entry.id   29141155a520b9e10e61c32b01b6d6d8
#
_cell.length_a   1.000
_cell.length_b   1.000
_cell.length_c   1.000
_cell.angle_alpha   90.00
_cell.angle_beta   90.00
_cell.angle_gamma   90.00
#
_symmetry.space_group_name_H-M   'P 1'
#
loop_
_entity.id
_entity.type
_entity.pdbx_description
1 polymer ?
#
loop_
_entity_poly.entity_id
_entity_poly.type
_entity_poly.pdbx_seq_one_letter_code
_entity_poly.pdbx_strand_id
1 'polypeptide(L)'
;MTQRSLARGSITPFGYRRITCKDRKQRFEHVIVWETHHGPIPEGMELHHRNGDKLDNRLENLMLVTRLEHKRIHSGCIRVGSRWLKRCRRCQWYRPVDTEFYEYKGRNGVMGVCKRCLSDLAVIAKRNRKLRAKKNSSNQ
;
A
#
# COMPACT_ATOMS: atom_id res chain seq x y z
N MET A 1 -22.57 -18.37 -19.26
CA MET A 1 -21.75 -17.91 -20.42
C MET A 1 -20.30 -18.28 -20.18
N THR A 2 -19.78 -19.19 -20.97
CA THR A 2 -18.45 -19.77 -20.85
C THR A 2 -17.39 -18.68 -21.00
N GLN A 3 -16.62 -18.40 -19.94
CA GLN A 3 -15.41 -17.58 -20.04
C GLN A 3 -14.47 -18.29 -21.01
N ARG A 4 -14.35 -17.74 -22.23
CA ARG A 4 -13.31 -18.16 -23.19
C ARG A 4 -11.97 -18.06 -22.49
N SER A 5 -11.29 -19.18 -22.37
CA SER A 5 -9.90 -19.28 -21.97
C SER A 5 -9.10 -18.22 -22.75
N LEU A 6 -8.76 -17.13 -22.05
CA LEU A 6 -7.92 -16.08 -22.59
C LEU A 6 -6.55 -16.70 -22.89
N ALA A 7 -5.98 -16.33 -24.04
CA ALA A 7 -4.76 -16.86 -24.64
C ALA A 7 -3.62 -17.09 -23.62
N ARG A 8 -2.72 -18.03 -23.93
CA ARG A 8 -1.53 -18.37 -23.12
C ARG A 8 -0.82 -17.12 -22.64
N GLY A 9 -0.93 -16.85 -21.32
CA GLY A 9 -0.27 -15.75 -20.68
C GLY A 9 0.91 -16.21 -19.83
N SER A 10 1.88 -15.35 -19.59
CA SER A 10 2.98 -15.56 -18.65
C SER A 10 2.74 -14.81 -17.35
N ILE A 11 3.22 -15.36 -16.24
CA ILE A 11 3.21 -14.66 -14.94
C ILE A 11 4.51 -13.86 -14.82
N THR A 12 4.39 -12.56 -14.51
CA THR A 12 5.55 -11.69 -14.30
C THR A 12 6.21 -11.98 -12.94
N PRO A 13 7.47 -11.59 -12.72
CA PRO A 13 8.13 -11.70 -11.41
C PRO A 13 7.37 -11.00 -10.27
N PHE A 14 6.51 -10.04 -10.59
CA PHE A 14 5.65 -9.32 -9.64
C PHE A 14 4.30 -10.00 -9.37
N GLY A 15 4.05 -11.21 -9.96
CA GLY A 15 2.86 -12.02 -9.76
C GLY A 15 1.65 -11.63 -10.63
N TYR A 16 1.80 -10.75 -11.61
CA TYR A 16 0.72 -10.38 -12.52
C TYR A 16 0.69 -11.28 -13.77
N ARG A 17 -0.50 -11.63 -14.23
CA ARG A 17 -0.66 -12.32 -15.51
C ARG A 17 -0.60 -11.35 -16.67
N ARG A 18 0.26 -11.65 -17.66
CA ARG A 18 0.43 -10.89 -18.89
C ARG A 18 -0.02 -11.73 -20.07
N ILE A 19 -0.81 -11.14 -20.95
CA ILE A 19 -1.39 -11.80 -22.14
C ILE A 19 -0.85 -11.10 -23.38
N THR A 20 -0.54 -11.89 -24.41
CA THR A 20 -0.22 -11.37 -25.74
C THR A 20 -1.52 -11.19 -26.52
N CYS A 21 -1.84 -9.96 -26.89
CA CYS A 21 -3.02 -9.60 -27.65
C CYS A 21 -2.83 -9.93 -29.16
N LYS A 22 -3.92 -9.83 -29.94
CA LYS A 22 -3.90 -10.09 -31.39
C LYS A 22 -2.93 -9.17 -32.16
N ASP A 23 -2.74 -7.93 -31.66
CA ASP A 23 -1.79 -6.95 -32.19
C ASP A 23 -0.34 -7.21 -31.79
N ARG A 24 -0.05 -8.40 -31.22
CA ARG A 24 1.25 -8.83 -30.66
C ARG A 24 1.75 -8.01 -29.48
N LYS A 25 0.96 -7.05 -28.95
CA LYS A 25 1.31 -6.31 -27.74
C LYS A 25 1.00 -7.13 -26.49
N GLN A 26 1.86 -7.02 -25.50
CA GLN A 26 1.65 -7.63 -24.20
C GLN A 26 0.90 -6.67 -23.29
N ARG A 27 -0.18 -7.15 -22.68
CA ARG A 27 -1.00 -6.37 -21.75
C ARG A 27 -1.30 -7.19 -20.50
N PHE A 28 -1.51 -6.53 -19.38
CA PHE A 28 -1.92 -7.20 -18.16
C PHE A 28 -3.39 -7.64 -18.25
N GLU A 29 -3.68 -8.87 -17.80
CA GLU A 29 -5.03 -9.45 -17.87
C GLU A 29 -6.06 -8.61 -17.11
N HIS A 30 -5.76 -8.17 -15.89
CA HIS A 30 -6.66 -7.33 -15.10
C HIS A 30 -7.02 -6.01 -15.82
N VAL A 31 -6.07 -5.43 -16.56
CA VAL A 31 -6.32 -4.22 -17.36
C VAL A 31 -7.28 -4.53 -18.50
N ILE A 32 -7.07 -5.65 -19.21
CA ILE A 32 -7.96 -6.07 -20.30
C ILE A 32 -9.38 -6.32 -19.78
N VAL A 33 -9.51 -7.04 -18.64
CA VAL A 33 -10.80 -7.32 -18.01
C VAL A 33 -11.52 -6.03 -17.64
N TRP A 34 -10.81 -5.10 -16.99
CA TRP A 34 -11.40 -3.82 -16.61
C TRP A 34 -11.86 -3.00 -17.82
N GLU A 35 -10.97 -2.81 -18.79
CA GLU A 35 -11.26 -1.95 -19.96
C GLU A 35 -12.37 -2.51 -20.85
N THR A 36 -12.55 -3.82 -20.88
CA THR A 36 -13.65 -4.47 -21.60
C THR A 36 -15.02 -4.09 -21.05
N HIS A 37 -15.11 -3.79 -19.74
CA HIS A 37 -16.37 -3.51 -19.05
C HIS A 37 -16.58 -2.02 -18.75
N HIS A 38 -15.51 -1.27 -18.52
CA HIS A 38 -15.58 0.12 -18.04
C HIS A 38 -14.89 1.12 -18.97
N GLY A 39 -14.25 0.65 -20.06
CA GLY A 39 -13.43 1.50 -20.92
C GLY A 39 -12.04 1.81 -20.34
N PRO A 40 -11.29 2.71 -20.98
CA PRO A 40 -9.91 3.01 -20.63
C PRO A 40 -9.74 3.44 -19.19
N ILE A 41 -8.63 3.03 -18.56
CA ILE A 41 -8.27 3.52 -17.22
C ILE A 41 -7.90 4.99 -17.32
N PRO A 42 -8.54 5.89 -16.54
CA PRO A 42 -8.22 7.31 -16.55
C PRO A 42 -6.78 7.59 -16.11
N GLU A 43 -6.20 8.67 -16.61
CA GLU A 43 -4.86 9.09 -16.23
C GLU A 43 -4.75 9.33 -14.72
N GLY A 44 -3.65 8.87 -14.11
CA GLY A 44 -3.43 8.97 -12.67
C GLY A 44 -4.16 7.95 -11.81
N MET A 45 -4.96 7.08 -12.43
CA MET A 45 -5.65 5.97 -11.75
C MET A 45 -4.90 4.64 -11.96
N GLU A 46 -5.06 3.73 -11.01
CA GLU A 46 -4.46 2.39 -11.03
C GLU A 46 -5.50 1.35 -10.61
N LEU A 47 -5.34 0.11 -11.07
CA LEU A 47 -6.18 -1.01 -10.63
C LEU A 47 -5.57 -1.70 -9.41
N HIS A 48 -6.41 -1.94 -8.42
CA HIS A 48 -6.06 -2.66 -7.20
C HIS A 48 -6.89 -3.93 -7.06
N HIS A 49 -6.25 -5.05 -6.69
CA HIS A 49 -6.92 -6.30 -6.36
C HIS A 49 -7.35 -6.26 -4.89
N ARG A 50 -8.67 -6.27 -4.63
CA ARG A 50 -9.27 -6.11 -3.29
C ARG A 50 -8.77 -7.16 -2.29
N ASN A 51 -8.64 -8.42 -2.74
CA ASN A 51 -8.17 -9.53 -1.92
C ASN A 51 -6.63 -9.67 -1.88
N GLY A 52 -5.88 -8.82 -2.65
CA GLY A 52 -4.43 -8.89 -2.76
C GLY A 52 -3.91 -9.99 -3.70
N ASP A 53 -4.76 -10.89 -4.21
CA ASP A 53 -4.37 -11.90 -5.18
C ASP A 53 -4.36 -11.31 -6.60
N LYS A 54 -3.17 -11.15 -7.14
CA LYS A 54 -2.92 -10.55 -8.46
C LYS A 54 -3.30 -11.44 -9.64
N LEU A 55 -3.67 -12.67 -9.39
CA LEU A 55 -4.16 -13.62 -10.39
C LEU A 55 -5.69 -13.72 -10.40
N ASP A 56 -6.35 -13.24 -9.37
CA ASP A 56 -7.82 -13.15 -9.32
C ASP A 56 -8.30 -11.89 -10.04
N ASN A 57 -8.39 -11.98 -11.35
CA ASN A 57 -8.75 -10.88 -12.25
C ASN A 57 -10.26 -10.75 -12.48
N ARG A 58 -11.10 -11.37 -11.64
CA ARG A 58 -12.56 -11.18 -11.69
C ARG A 58 -12.88 -9.70 -11.46
N LEU A 59 -13.86 -9.18 -12.19
CA LEU A 59 -14.19 -7.76 -12.19
C LEU A 59 -14.57 -7.24 -10.80
N GLU A 60 -15.32 -8.01 -10.02
CA GLU A 60 -15.71 -7.69 -8.64
C GLU A 60 -14.52 -7.60 -7.66
N ASN A 61 -13.39 -8.24 -8.00
CA ASN A 61 -12.15 -8.14 -7.23
C ASN A 61 -11.28 -6.96 -7.63
N LEU A 62 -11.56 -6.32 -8.75
CA LEU A 62 -10.80 -5.16 -9.24
C LEU A 62 -11.42 -3.86 -8.73
N MET A 63 -10.58 -2.91 -8.38
CA MET A 63 -10.98 -1.58 -7.90
C MET A 63 -10.09 -0.51 -8.52
N LEU A 64 -10.73 0.51 -9.08
CA LEU A 64 -10.02 1.69 -9.60
C LEU A 64 -9.71 2.62 -8.42
N VAL A 65 -8.44 3.00 -8.29
CA VAL A 65 -7.94 3.83 -7.19
C VAL A 65 -6.95 4.87 -7.72
N THR A 66 -6.82 5.98 -7.03
CA THR A 66 -5.72 6.92 -7.27
C THR A 66 -4.38 6.30 -6.79
N ARG A 67 -3.26 6.81 -7.30
CA ARG A 67 -1.93 6.40 -6.83
C ARG A 67 -1.74 6.57 -5.32
N LEU A 68 -2.33 7.63 -4.75
CA LEU A 68 -2.26 7.87 -3.31
C LEU A 68 -3.07 6.84 -2.52
N GLU A 69 -4.29 6.55 -2.94
CA GLU A 69 -5.13 5.51 -2.32
C GLU A 69 -4.46 4.14 -2.41
N HIS A 70 -3.90 3.80 -3.56
CA HIS A 70 -3.18 2.54 -3.77
C HIS A 70 -2.01 2.39 -2.78
N LYS A 71 -1.19 3.45 -2.61
CA LYS A 71 -0.11 3.48 -1.61
C LYS A 71 -0.65 3.34 -0.18
N ARG A 72 -1.74 4.02 0.17
CA ARG A 72 -2.38 3.94 1.49
C ARG A 72 -2.88 2.52 1.79
N ILE A 73 -3.54 1.87 0.84
CA ILE A 73 -4.01 0.49 0.97
C ILE A 73 -2.83 -0.45 1.22
N HIS A 74 -1.78 -0.40 0.39
CA HIS A 74 -0.58 -1.23 0.56
C HIS A 74 0.21 -0.91 1.84
N SER A 75 0.05 0.27 2.42
CA SER A 75 0.64 0.60 3.72
C SER A 75 -0.19 0.12 4.92
N GLY A 76 -1.28 -0.59 4.68
CA GLY A 76 -2.18 -1.09 5.71
C GLY A 76 -3.14 -0.04 6.26
N CYS A 77 -3.43 1.00 5.49
CA CYS A 77 -4.47 1.95 5.84
C CYS A 77 -5.85 1.40 5.47
N ILE A 78 -6.85 1.72 6.28
CA ILE A 78 -8.26 1.42 6.02
C ILE A 78 -9.03 2.72 5.80
N ARG A 79 -10.08 2.66 4.99
CA ARG A 79 -10.96 3.80 4.75
C ARG A 79 -12.24 3.65 5.58
N VAL A 80 -12.55 4.67 6.37
CA VAL A 80 -13.78 4.74 7.17
C VAL A 80 -14.48 6.06 6.82
N GLY A 81 -15.57 5.96 6.06
CA GLY A 81 -16.21 7.14 5.46
C GLY A 81 -15.25 7.88 4.53
N SER A 82 -15.06 9.16 4.78
CA SER A 82 -14.13 10.02 4.03
C SER A 82 -12.70 9.99 4.55
N ARG A 83 -12.44 9.34 5.69
CA ARG A 83 -11.13 9.36 6.37
C ARG A 83 -10.33 8.10 6.14
N TRP A 84 -9.02 8.27 6.02
CA TRP A 84 -8.07 7.17 6.05
C TRP A 84 -7.50 7.00 7.45
N LEU A 85 -7.59 5.79 7.99
CA LEU A 85 -7.05 5.43 9.30
C LEU A 85 -5.92 4.41 9.12
N LYS A 86 -4.93 4.47 10.02
CA LYS A 86 -3.84 3.50 10.08
C LYS A 86 -3.65 3.04 11.53
N ARG A 87 -3.40 1.76 11.72
CA ARG A 87 -3.03 1.20 13.01
C ARG A 87 -1.57 1.52 13.32
N CYS A 88 -1.33 2.20 14.43
CA CYS A 88 0.03 2.45 14.91
C CYS A 88 0.67 1.15 15.41
N ARG A 89 1.87 0.82 14.95
CA ARG A 89 2.58 -0.41 15.37
C ARG A 89 2.95 -0.43 16.85
N ARG A 90 3.06 0.73 17.50
CA ARG A 90 3.45 0.84 18.90
C ARG A 90 2.26 0.86 19.84
N CYS A 91 1.35 1.85 19.73
CA CYS A 91 0.20 1.94 20.62
C CYS A 91 -0.99 1.10 20.18
N GLN A 92 -0.94 0.49 19.00
CA GLN A 92 -1.97 -0.37 18.40
C GLN A 92 -3.32 0.32 18.10
N TRP A 93 -3.43 1.63 18.34
CA TRP A 93 -4.64 2.40 18.03
C TRP A 93 -4.72 2.78 16.56
N TYR A 94 -5.93 2.75 16.01
CA TYR A 94 -6.23 3.33 14.72
C TYR A 94 -6.31 4.85 14.85
N ARG A 95 -5.61 5.57 13.97
CA ARG A 95 -5.52 7.03 13.99
C ARG A 95 -5.62 7.58 12.56
N PRO A 96 -6.13 8.83 12.41
CA PRO A 96 -6.17 9.49 11.10
C PRO A 96 -4.79 9.61 10.48
N VAL A 97 -4.69 9.22 9.20
CA VAL A 97 -3.42 9.22 8.47
C VAL A 97 -2.87 10.64 8.30
N ASP A 98 -3.75 11.56 7.93
CA ASP A 98 -3.35 12.92 7.51
C ASP A 98 -2.84 13.78 8.68
N THR A 99 -3.33 13.54 9.90
CA THR A 99 -2.98 14.35 11.09
C THR A 99 -1.99 13.64 12.02
N GLU A 100 -2.10 12.33 12.18
CA GLU A 100 -1.42 11.58 13.23
C GLU A 100 -0.18 10.81 12.76
N PHE A 101 0.11 10.78 11.45
CA PHE A 101 1.29 10.12 10.91
C PHE A 101 2.11 11.06 10.04
N TYR A 102 3.42 10.80 9.95
CA TYR A 102 4.27 11.42 8.95
C TYR A 102 4.20 10.65 7.64
N GLU A 103 4.24 11.38 6.53
CA GLU A 103 4.44 10.78 5.22
C GLU A 103 5.88 10.27 5.09
N TYR A 104 6.02 9.13 4.46
CA TYR A 104 7.30 8.53 4.16
C TYR A 104 7.52 8.52 2.65
N LYS A 105 8.61 9.12 2.19
CA LYS A 105 8.95 9.18 0.75
C LYS A 105 9.30 7.82 0.12
N GLY A 106 9.34 6.75 0.91
CA GLY A 106 9.58 5.38 0.46
C GLY A 106 8.35 4.68 -0.11
N ARG A 107 8.42 3.36 -0.28
CA ARG A 107 7.37 2.53 -0.91
C ARG A 107 5.99 2.61 -0.27
N ASN A 108 5.90 2.88 1.02
CA ASN A 108 4.65 2.74 1.78
C ASN A 108 3.92 4.08 2.06
N GLY A 109 4.44 5.21 1.63
CA GLY A 109 3.77 6.51 1.73
C GLY A 109 3.47 7.05 3.15
N VAL A 110 3.29 6.20 4.18
CA VAL A 110 2.94 6.60 5.55
C VAL A 110 3.73 5.79 6.57
N MET A 111 4.30 6.46 7.58
CA MET A 111 5.07 5.81 8.64
C MET A 111 4.24 4.79 9.45
N GLY A 112 4.90 3.77 10.01
CA GLY A 112 4.24 2.71 10.78
C GLY A 112 3.91 3.10 12.23
N VAL A 113 4.48 4.20 12.74
CA VAL A 113 4.33 4.68 14.12
C VAL A 113 3.74 6.09 14.08
N CYS A 114 2.74 6.36 14.92
CA CYS A 114 2.09 7.68 14.97
C CYS A 114 3.01 8.74 15.60
N LYS A 115 2.76 10.01 15.31
CA LYS A 115 3.55 11.17 15.76
C LYS A 115 3.73 11.19 17.28
N ARG A 116 2.67 10.91 18.05
CA ARG A 116 2.72 10.83 19.50
C ARG A 116 3.72 9.78 19.99
N CYS A 117 3.63 8.57 19.46
CA CYS A 117 4.56 7.49 19.82
C CYS A 117 6.00 7.77 19.41
N LEU A 118 6.23 8.48 18.31
CA LEU A 118 7.56 8.92 17.89
C LEU A 118 8.13 9.96 18.85
N SER A 119 7.32 10.92 19.30
CA SER A 119 7.71 11.89 20.33
C SER A 119 8.12 11.20 21.63
N ASP A 120 7.32 10.23 22.12
CA ASP A 120 7.64 9.45 23.32
C ASP A 120 8.97 8.69 23.17
N LEU A 121 9.23 8.09 22.00
CA LEU A 121 10.49 7.40 21.71
C LEU A 121 11.68 8.36 21.74
N ALA A 122 11.54 9.57 21.22
CA ALA A 122 12.59 10.58 21.25
C ALA A 122 12.94 11.01 22.68
N VAL A 123 11.91 11.19 23.53
CA VAL A 123 12.11 11.51 24.95
C VAL A 123 12.84 10.38 25.68
N ILE A 124 12.44 9.12 25.47
CA ILE A 124 13.10 7.96 26.06
C ILE A 124 14.56 7.86 25.61
N ALA A 125 14.83 8.02 24.31
CA ALA A 125 16.19 8.00 23.76
C ALA A 125 17.08 9.09 24.37
N LYS A 126 16.56 10.30 24.55
CA LYS A 126 17.28 11.42 25.18
C LYS A 126 17.60 11.11 26.66
N ARG A 127 16.64 10.53 27.39
CA ARG A 127 16.83 10.12 28.81
C ARG A 127 17.92 9.04 28.90
N ASN A 128 17.85 8.00 28.07
CA ASN A 128 18.82 6.91 28.08
C ASN A 128 20.24 7.38 27.75
N ARG A 129 20.37 8.30 26.80
CA ARG A 129 21.68 8.92 26.46
C ARG A 129 22.27 9.67 27.65
N LYS A 130 21.46 10.45 28.38
CA LYS A 130 21.91 11.15 29.61
C LYS A 130 22.35 10.19 30.69
N LEU A 131 21.63 9.08 30.89
CA LEU A 131 21.97 8.05 31.90
C LEU A 131 23.29 7.33 31.55
N ARG A 132 23.51 7.01 30.29
CA ARG A 132 24.78 6.41 29.81
C ARG A 132 25.97 7.34 30.02
N ALA A 133 25.80 8.63 29.69
CA ALA A 133 26.87 9.63 29.91
C ALA A 133 27.23 9.77 31.38
N LYS A 134 26.24 9.76 32.30
CA LYS A 134 26.50 9.80 33.77
C LYS A 134 27.25 8.55 34.26
N LYS A 135 26.91 7.35 33.79
CA LYS A 135 27.61 6.10 34.17
C LYS A 135 29.08 6.13 33.73
N ASN A 136 29.37 6.63 32.55
CA ASN A 136 30.75 6.70 32.04
C ASN A 136 31.60 7.72 32.79
N SER A 137 31.02 8.82 33.30
CA SER A 137 31.76 9.78 34.12
C SER A 137 31.94 9.39 35.61
N SER A 138 31.22 8.37 36.06
CA SER A 138 31.35 7.87 37.47
C SER A 138 32.35 6.68 37.55
N ASN A 139 32.88 6.19 36.45
CA ASN A 139 33.86 5.12 36.36
C ASN A 139 35.30 5.61 36.07
N GLN A 140 35.54 6.90 36.15
CA GLN A 140 36.87 7.54 36.14
C GLN A 140 37.23 8.05 37.51
#